data_3c82653ecae3fa4a50ca0dfc25d3f134
#
_entry.id   3c82653ecae3fa4a50ca0dfc25d3f134
#
_cell.length_a   1.000
_cell.length_b   1.000
_cell.length_c   1.000
_cell.angle_alpha   90.00
_cell.angle_beta   90.00
_cell.angle_gamma   90.00
#
_symmetry.space_group_name_H-M   'P 1'
#
loop_
_entity.id
_entity.type
_entity.pdbx_description
1 polymer ?
#
loop_
_entity_poly.entity_id
_entity_poly.type
_entity_poly.pdbx_seq_one_letter_code
_entity_poly.pdbx_strand_id
1 'polypeptide(L)'
;MAVLRQHRADQVADQLRAGDSWLGTKDGHVFTTGWGGPIYPDTVTSLMTKLIRAHNSPDNGKRPKNQLPHARLHDLRHLHATTLLLSGVPVHVVAARLGHADPAITLRVYAHVIRSAEAAAADIFAQAVKGAA
;
A
#
# COMPACT_ATOMS: atom_id res chain seq x y z
N MET A 1 3.69 9.73 -9.25
CA MET A 1 4.08 9.60 -10.68
C MET A 1 5.60 9.65 -10.91
N ALA A 2 6.38 10.51 -10.22
CA ALA A 2 7.84 10.58 -10.40
C ALA A 2 8.56 9.24 -10.15
N VAL A 3 8.22 8.55 -9.05
CA VAL A 3 8.84 7.25 -8.68
C VAL A 3 8.67 6.18 -9.77
N LEU A 4 7.47 6.07 -10.38
CA LEU A 4 7.25 5.07 -11.44
C LEU A 4 7.98 5.43 -12.74
N ARG A 5 8.16 6.72 -13.03
CA ARG A 5 8.96 7.15 -14.18
C ARG A 5 10.44 6.83 -13.99
N GLN A 6 10.96 7.08 -12.79
CA GLN A 6 12.34 6.70 -12.45
C GLN A 6 12.51 5.18 -12.55
N HIS A 7 11.62 4.41 -11.94
CA HIS A 7 11.64 2.95 -12.03
C HIS A 7 11.65 2.44 -13.49
N ARG A 8 10.85 3.07 -14.37
CA ARG A 8 10.85 2.72 -15.80
C ARG A 8 12.19 3.02 -16.47
N ALA A 9 12.81 4.15 -16.15
CA ALA A 9 14.12 4.50 -16.66
C ALA A 9 15.19 3.48 -16.22
N ASP A 10 15.16 3.11 -14.93
CA ASP A 10 16.09 2.10 -14.37
C ASP A 10 15.87 0.73 -15.03
N GLN A 11 14.61 0.32 -15.25
CA GLN A 11 14.29 -0.93 -15.95
C GLN A 11 14.79 -0.95 -17.39
N VAL A 12 14.70 0.18 -18.10
CA VAL A 12 15.26 0.30 -19.47
C VAL A 12 16.77 0.20 -19.44
N ALA A 13 17.44 0.81 -18.47
CA ALA A 13 18.87 0.67 -18.31
C ALA A 13 19.30 -0.77 -17.99
N ASP A 14 18.53 -1.50 -17.17
CA ASP A 14 18.74 -2.93 -16.91
C ASP A 14 18.57 -3.76 -18.17
N GLN A 15 17.55 -3.47 -18.98
CA GLN A 15 17.31 -4.14 -20.26
C GLN A 15 18.47 -3.94 -21.22
N LEU A 16 19.01 -2.72 -21.33
CA LEU A 16 20.16 -2.43 -22.18
C LEU A 16 21.42 -3.16 -21.70
N ARG A 17 21.62 -3.28 -20.39
CA ARG A 17 22.76 -4.02 -19.82
C ARG A 17 22.63 -5.52 -20.02
N ALA A 18 21.43 -6.06 -19.92
CA ALA A 18 21.18 -7.50 -20.10
C ALA A 18 21.24 -7.93 -21.56
N GLY A 19 20.97 -7.03 -22.52
CA GLY A 19 20.96 -7.36 -23.95
C GLY A 19 20.08 -8.56 -24.27
N ASP A 20 20.63 -9.53 -24.99
CA ASP A 20 19.93 -10.77 -25.40
C ASP A 20 19.55 -11.68 -24.22
N SER A 21 20.10 -11.44 -23.02
CA SER A 21 19.73 -12.18 -21.81
C SER A 21 18.50 -11.62 -21.11
N TRP A 22 17.90 -10.55 -21.63
CA TRP A 22 16.67 -9.99 -21.07
C TRP A 22 15.49 -10.92 -21.25
N LEU A 23 14.84 -11.32 -20.16
CA LEU A 23 13.72 -12.25 -20.12
C LEU A 23 12.35 -11.57 -20.23
N GLY A 24 12.30 -10.24 -20.11
CA GLY A 24 11.05 -9.47 -20.16
C GLY A 24 10.50 -9.33 -21.57
N THR A 25 9.17 -9.29 -21.68
CA THR A 25 8.46 -9.01 -22.93
C THR A 25 8.19 -7.51 -23.08
N LYS A 26 7.86 -7.04 -24.29
CA LYS A 26 7.56 -5.62 -24.59
C LYS A 26 6.40 -5.09 -23.75
N ASP A 27 5.40 -5.94 -23.48
CA ASP A 27 4.21 -5.63 -22.66
C ASP A 27 4.31 -6.30 -21.29
N GLY A 28 5.52 -6.39 -20.75
CA GLY A 28 5.84 -7.13 -19.55
C GLY A 28 5.40 -6.45 -18.24
N HIS A 29 5.79 -7.07 -17.15
CA HIS A 29 5.46 -6.60 -15.82
C HIS A 29 6.08 -5.24 -15.50
N VAL A 30 5.36 -4.41 -14.75
CA VAL A 30 5.88 -3.12 -14.24
C VAL A 30 7.10 -3.38 -13.34
N PHE A 31 7.04 -4.42 -12.51
CA PHE A 31 8.14 -4.82 -11.63
C PHE A 31 8.71 -6.15 -12.08
N THR A 32 10.01 -6.18 -12.31
CA THR A 32 10.75 -7.35 -12.78
C THR A 32 12.01 -7.56 -11.93
N THR A 33 12.60 -8.74 -12.04
CA THR A 33 14.00 -8.94 -11.63
C THR A 33 14.93 -8.08 -12.49
N GLY A 34 16.20 -7.92 -12.11
CA GLY A 34 17.18 -7.20 -12.93
C GLY A 34 17.45 -7.82 -14.30
N TRP A 35 16.97 -9.03 -14.55
CA TRP A 35 16.99 -9.73 -15.83
C TRP A 35 15.65 -9.72 -16.58
N GLY A 36 14.67 -8.93 -16.14
CA GLY A 36 13.36 -8.80 -16.77
C GLY A 36 12.37 -9.92 -16.45
N GLY A 37 12.74 -10.91 -15.68
CA GLY A 37 11.86 -12.01 -15.29
C GLY A 37 10.82 -11.57 -14.25
N PRO A 38 9.73 -12.35 -14.06
CA PRO A 38 8.69 -12.04 -13.09
C PRO A 38 9.20 -12.09 -11.65
N ILE A 39 8.65 -11.22 -10.80
CA ILE A 39 8.86 -11.27 -9.36
C ILE A 39 7.74 -12.12 -8.74
N TYR A 40 8.12 -13.17 -8.02
CA TYR A 40 7.15 -14.02 -7.32
C TYR A 40 6.65 -13.33 -6.04
N PRO A 41 5.36 -13.48 -5.68
CA PRO A 41 4.77 -12.86 -4.48
C PRO A 41 5.54 -13.14 -3.19
N ASP A 42 6.03 -14.36 -3.01
CA ASP A 42 6.82 -14.76 -1.85
C ASP A 42 8.14 -14.02 -1.72
N THR A 43 8.75 -13.64 -2.85
CA THR A 43 9.98 -12.84 -2.86
C THR A 43 9.75 -11.48 -2.23
N VAL A 44 8.63 -10.82 -2.59
CA VAL A 44 8.29 -9.48 -2.05
C VAL A 44 7.95 -9.57 -0.57
N THR A 45 7.19 -10.60 -0.16
CA THR A 45 6.85 -10.85 1.25
C THR A 45 8.09 -11.12 2.09
N SER A 46 9.00 -11.94 1.58
CA SER A 46 10.27 -12.24 2.24
C SER A 46 11.18 -11.02 2.34
N LEU A 47 11.24 -10.19 1.28
CA LEU A 47 12.00 -8.96 1.29
C LEU A 47 11.47 -7.98 2.35
N MET A 48 10.16 -7.78 2.43
CA MET A 48 9.55 -6.92 3.45
C MET A 48 9.90 -7.39 4.87
N THR A 49 9.82 -8.68 5.13
CA THR A 49 10.20 -9.26 6.42
C THR A 49 11.69 -9.02 6.73
N LYS A 50 12.57 -9.18 5.75
CA LYS A 50 14.01 -8.92 5.90
C LYS A 50 14.28 -7.44 6.20
N LEU A 51 13.61 -6.52 5.49
CA LEU A 51 13.77 -5.08 5.70
C LEU A 51 13.31 -4.65 7.10
N ILE A 52 12.15 -5.14 7.56
CA ILE A 52 11.66 -4.87 8.93
C ILE A 52 12.65 -5.40 9.97
N ARG A 53 13.15 -6.62 9.78
CA ARG A 53 14.16 -7.21 10.69
C ARG A 53 15.45 -6.40 10.70
N ALA A 54 15.96 -6.02 9.52
CA ALA A 54 17.15 -5.21 9.39
C ALA A 54 17.00 -3.85 10.09
N HIS A 55 15.86 -3.17 9.89
CA HIS A 55 15.56 -1.91 10.56
C HIS A 55 15.50 -2.07 12.10
N ASN A 56 14.92 -3.15 12.59
CA ASN A 56 14.75 -3.41 14.01
C ASN A 56 16.01 -4.01 14.67
N SER A 57 17.01 -4.39 13.88
CA SER A 57 18.25 -4.96 14.40
C SER A 57 19.06 -3.91 15.18
N PRO A 58 19.71 -4.29 16.27
CA PRO A 58 20.56 -3.38 17.01
C PRO A 58 21.73 -2.90 16.14
N ASP A 59 21.94 -1.59 16.13
CA ASP A 59 23.16 -0.99 15.64
C ASP A 59 24.03 -0.59 16.83
N ASN A 60 25.28 -1.08 16.86
CA ASN A 60 26.22 -0.87 17.98
C ASN A 60 25.62 -1.21 19.36
N GLY A 61 24.81 -2.27 19.42
CA GLY A 61 24.15 -2.75 20.67
C GLY A 61 22.92 -1.95 21.08
N LYS A 62 22.54 -0.90 20.35
CA LYS A 62 21.34 -0.09 20.61
C LYS A 62 20.25 -0.41 19.61
N ARG A 63 19.05 -0.73 20.09
CA ARG A 63 17.88 -0.90 19.25
C ARG A 63 17.35 0.46 18.79
N PRO A 64 16.82 0.56 17.55
CA PRO A 64 16.19 1.81 17.09
C PRO A 64 15.01 2.19 18.00
N LYS A 65 14.86 3.48 18.29
CA LYS A 65 13.75 3.99 19.10
C LYS A 65 12.38 3.71 18.48
N ASN A 66 12.31 3.74 17.15
CA ASN A 66 11.09 3.52 16.38
C ASN A 66 11.15 2.13 15.72
N GLN A 67 10.89 1.09 16.50
CA GLN A 67 10.79 -0.26 15.96
C GLN A 67 9.54 -0.38 15.09
N LEU A 68 9.68 -0.99 13.91
CA LEU A 68 8.56 -1.32 13.05
C LEU A 68 7.88 -2.61 13.56
N PRO A 69 6.53 -2.62 13.64
CA PRO A 69 5.80 -3.84 13.96
C PRO A 69 6.01 -4.88 12.85
N HIS A 70 5.77 -6.15 13.19
CA HIS A 70 5.66 -7.18 12.16
C HIS A 70 4.49 -6.82 11.24
N ALA A 71 4.76 -6.74 9.94
CA ALA A 71 3.75 -6.46 8.94
C ALA A 71 3.97 -7.33 7.69
N ARG A 72 2.89 -7.81 7.13
CA ARG A 72 2.85 -8.50 5.83
C ARG A 72 2.61 -7.49 4.73
N LEU A 73 2.98 -7.82 3.50
CA LEU A 73 2.72 -6.95 2.35
C LEU A 73 1.22 -6.58 2.22
N HIS A 74 0.33 -7.53 2.52
CA HIS A 74 -1.12 -7.29 2.47
C HIS A 74 -1.62 -6.28 3.53
N ASP A 75 -0.92 -6.14 4.64
CA ASP A 75 -1.26 -5.17 5.69
C ASP A 75 -1.09 -3.72 5.19
N LEU A 76 -0.22 -3.48 4.21
CA LEU A 76 -0.11 -2.18 3.52
C LEU A 76 -1.38 -1.82 2.73
N ARG A 77 -2.04 -2.82 2.16
CA ARG A 77 -3.33 -2.64 1.50
C ARG A 77 -4.41 -2.25 2.51
N HIS A 78 -4.43 -2.87 3.70
CA HIS A 78 -5.33 -2.49 4.78
C HIS A 78 -5.05 -1.08 5.29
N LEU A 79 -3.78 -0.74 5.50
CA LEU A 79 -3.37 0.61 5.89
C LEU A 79 -3.87 1.65 4.86
N HIS A 80 -3.63 1.40 3.57
CA HIS A 80 -4.07 2.29 2.50
C HIS A 80 -5.59 2.50 2.51
N ALA A 81 -6.37 1.41 2.59
CA ALA A 81 -7.83 1.48 2.64
C ALA A 81 -8.34 2.24 3.87
N THR A 82 -7.81 1.91 5.05
CA THR A 82 -8.17 2.56 6.32
C THR A 82 -7.88 4.05 6.29
N THR A 83 -6.70 4.44 5.80
CA THR A 83 -6.32 5.86 5.69
C THR A 83 -7.28 6.61 4.78
N LEU A 84 -7.64 6.06 3.62
CA LEU A 84 -8.59 6.70 2.71
C LEU A 84 -9.98 6.86 3.33
N LEU A 85 -10.49 5.82 3.99
CA LEU A 85 -11.80 5.85 4.64
C LEU A 85 -11.85 6.89 5.79
N LEU A 86 -10.81 6.92 6.63
CA LEU A 86 -10.69 7.92 7.71
C LEU A 86 -10.52 9.36 7.17
N SER A 87 -10.00 9.50 5.95
CA SER A 87 -9.93 10.80 5.25
C SER A 87 -11.25 11.18 4.56
N GLY A 88 -12.33 10.43 4.78
CA GLY A 88 -13.65 10.73 4.21
C GLY A 88 -13.83 10.30 2.75
N VAL A 89 -12.91 9.52 2.18
CA VAL A 89 -13.08 9.02 0.79
C VAL A 89 -14.23 8.02 0.76
N PRO A 90 -15.21 8.17 -0.16
CA PRO A 90 -16.36 7.28 -0.25
C PRO A 90 -15.96 5.81 -0.44
N VAL A 91 -16.65 4.90 0.23
CA VAL A 91 -16.32 3.46 0.26
C VAL A 91 -16.26 2.82 -1.14
N HIS A 92 -17.13 3.23 -2.06
CA HIS A 92 -17.13 2.71 -3.43
C HIS A 92 -15.87 3.14 -4.22
N VAL A 93 -15.35 4.35 -3.95
CA VAL A 93 -14.09 4.83 -4.55
C VAL A 93 -12.91 4.02 -4.00
N VAL A 94 -12.90 3.77 -2.68
CA VAL A 94 -11.87 2.92 -2.06
C VAL A 94 -11.95 1.50 -2.59
N ALA A 95 -13.15 0.92 -2.74
CA ALA A 95 -13.36 -0.41 -3.31
C ALA A 95 -12.81 -0.51 -4.74
N ALA A 96 -13.17 0.45 -5.60
CA ALA A 96 -12.66 0.50 -6.98
C ALA A 96 -11.13 0.60 -7.01
N ARG A 97 -10.54 1.44 -6.15
CA ARG A 97 -9.08 1.59 -6.05
C ARG A 97 -8.39 0.32 -5.56
N LEU A 98 -9.05 -0.46 -4.71
CA LEU A 98 -8.57 -1.76 -4.26
C LEU A 98 -8.80 -2.88 -5.29
N GLY A 99 -9.55 -2.64 -6.35
CA GLY A 99 -9.91 -3.66 -7.34
C GLY A 99 -10.95 -4.65 -6.80
N HIS A 100 -11.76 -4.27 -5.82
CA HIS A 100 -12.90 -5.08 -5.39
C HIS A 100 -14.05 -4.92 -6.39
N ALA A 101 -14.51 -6.03 -6.97
CA ALA A 101 -15.66 -6.04 -7.88
C ALA A 101 -16.95 -5.62 -7.19
N ASP A 102 -17.09 -5.92 -5.88
CA ASP A 102 -18.22 -5.55 -5.05
C ASP A 102 -17.78 -4.64 -3.88
N PRO A 103 -18.29 -3.40 -3.81
CA PRO A 103 -18.02 -2.48 -2.70
C PRO A 103 -18.44 -3.03 -1.32
N ALA A 104 -19.40 -3.96 -1.26
CA ALA A 104 -19.83 -4.58 -0.03
C ALA A 104 -18.69 -5.35 0.68
N ILE A 105 -17.72 -5.85 -0.07
CA ILE A 105 -16.52 -6.48 0.50
C ILE A 105 -15.75 -5.45 1.33
N THR A 106 -15.50 -4.26 0.77
CA THR A 106 -14.82 -3.17 1.47
C THR A 106 -15.61 -2.72 2.69
N LEU A 107 -16.92 -2.54 2.55
CA LEU A 107 -17.78 -2.13 3.64
C LEU A 107 -17.74 -3.16 4.80
N ARG A 108 -17.81 -4.44 4.51
CA ARG A 108 -17.77 -5.52 5.50
C ARG A 108 -16.44 -5.58 6.25
N VAL A 109 -15.32 -5.49 5.52
CA VAL A 109 -13.97 -5.57 6.10
C VAL A 109 -13.67 -4.35 6.95
N TYR A 110 -14.10 -3.16 6.53
CA TYR A 110 -13.76 -1.89 7.17
C TYR A 110 -14.93 -1.26 7.94
N ALA A 111 -16.00 -2.00 8.22
CA ALA A 111 -17.18 -1.51 8.94
C ALA A 111 -16.85 -0.88 10.31
N HIS A 112 -15.83 -1.40 10.99
CA HIS A 112 -15.38 -0.87 12.28
C HIS A 112 -14.75 0.53 12.15
N VAL A 113 -14.05 0.79 11.05
CA VAL A 113 -13.45 2.11 10.75
C VAL A 113 -14.55 3.12 10.44
N ILE A 114 -15.56 2.71 9.65
CA ILE A 114 -16.69 3.57 9.26
C ILE A 114 -17.54 3.94 10.50
N ARG A 115 -17.80 2.98 11.38
CA ARG A 115 -18.55 3.25 12.62
C ARG A 115 -17.87 4.22 13.55
N SER A 116 -16.53 4.24 13.62
CA SER A 116 -15.81 5.25 14.40
C SER A 116 -15.97 6.67 13.84
N ALA A 117 -16.18 6.80 12.53
CA ALA A 117 -16.44 8.09 11.88
C ALA A 117 -17.92 8.53 12.01
N GLU A 118 -18.87 7.60 12.20
CA GLU A 118 -20.31 7.93 12.39
C GLU A 118 -20.55 8.72 13.68
N ALA A 119 -19.81 8.47 14.75
CA ALA A 119 -19.92 9.23 15.99
C ALA A 119 -19.59 10.72 15.74
N ALA A 120 -18.57 11.00 14.96
CA ALA A 120 -18.21 12.38 14.60
C ALA A 120 -19.28 13.03 13.68
N ALA A 121 -19.96 12.26 12.83
CA ALA A 121 -21.02 12.76 11.97
C ALA A 121 -22.25 13.23 12.77
N ALA A 122 -22.59 12.55 13.86
CA ALA A 122 -23.66 12.96 14.76
C ALA A 122 -23.37 14.31 15.43
N ASP A 123 -22.13 14.53 15.86
CA ASP A 123 -21.70 15.79 16.45
C ASP A 123 -21.71 16.94 15.44
N ILE A 124 -21.29 16.70 14.21
CA ILE A 124 -21.33 17.67 13.10
C ILE A 124 -22.78 18.08 12.81
N PHE A 125 -23.70 17.10 12.74
CA PHE A 125 -25.13 17.39 12.54
C PHE A 125 -25.72 18.21 13.70
N ALA A 126 -25.42 17.83 14.93
CA ALA A 126 -25.89 18.56 16.12
C ALA A 126 -25.37 20.03 16.13
N GLN A 127 -24.14 20.26 15.71
CA GLN A 127 -23.58 21.61 15.57
C GLN A 127 -24.26 22.41 14.45
N ALA A 128 -24.49 21.79 13.29
CA ALA A 128 -25.16 22.43 12.16
C ALA A 128 -26.60 22.88 12.51
N VAL A 129 -27.33 22.06 13.25
CA VAL A 129 -28.70 22.38 13.69
C VAL A 129 -28.69 23.49 14.74
N LYS A 130 -27.73 23.50 15.68
CA LYS A 130 -27.59 24.58 16.68
C LYS A 130 -27.17 25.92 16.08
N GLY A 131 -26.41 25.90 14.99
CA GLY A 131 -25.98 27.13 14.30
C GLY A 131 -27.04 27.72 13.35
N ALA A 132 -28.13 26.98 13.08
CA ALA A 132 -29.24 27.40 12.24
C ALA A 132 -30.45 27.98 13.04
N ALA A 133 -30.38 27.96 14.35
CA ALA A 133 -31.39 28.51 15.28
C ALA A 133 -30.91 29.83 15.91
#